data_112b948f516ca40b9912f15cb61ce518
#
_entry.id   112b948f516ca40b9912f15cb61ce518
#
_cell.length_a   1.000
_cell.length_b   1.000
_cell.length_c   1.000
_cell.angle_alpha   90.00
_cell.angle_beta   90.00
_cell.angle_gamma   90.00
#
_symmetry.space_group_name_H-M   'P 1'
#
loop_
_entity.id
_entity.type
_entity.pdbx_description
1 polymer ?
#
loop_
_entity_poly.entity_id
_entity_poly.type
_entity_poly.pdbx_seq_one_letter_code
_entity_poly.pdbx_strand_id
1 'polypeptide(L)'
;MKKKWLLLLIAGAVLASGCKGENMGRGQAVMTQETAAGENPVPEAPAAAPETSVQPQEAAEEKRKDTAFGPVEGIEKGKALVWYGIPYGKEPSGSLRWKAPLDPDVWTERLSATDFKEPALQLENEAVIGTEDCLNLDVYSRKGAKKLPVMVFIHGGNNQTGNTRELIGTEMAVKNDMVFVSVNYRLGLLGFNCLPALMEEEHATGNFAMLDIAKALDWVRENIEQFGGDPENITVSGFSAGGRDVMAMLISPLFKGKFQKAVVFSGGMTVSDQELSAKKIAAAIAPLAVEDGKAGDETEAEEWLLGTGEEVRDYLYSISSERLSALMGNAGIRMSVFPHLYADGVVIPKEGFETDAYIDVPVLMLTGTTEFSMFAYGDSYYSGSGMEGLSEEELLAAKNFAIKYGSRMYGYFNTEASAEKMSSSYESPIYLCSVNYGDSSSAYPIPVYGSFHGIFIPMLSTENNYAPMLPDTFNQPGYVDMGNLFLQYLKNFLYTGDPNGQGLEAWSPWDEKTHLTMVLDAAEGKALAECKSVKTSYGVIMDEMDQDETISKEIKEKVIANVMNGRWFSGHLDQRYENKSLWVD
;
A
#
# COMPACT_ATOMS: atom_id res chain seq x y z
N MET A 1 22.68 -6.96 28.62
CA MET A 1 23.14 -7.49 27.33
C MET A 1 22.09 -8.30 26.54
N LYS A 2 20.96 -8.72 27.10
CA LYS A 2 19.91 -9.49 26.37
C LYS A 2 18.81 -8.65 25.71
N LYS A 3 18.73 -7.34 25.97
CA LYS A 3 17.73 -6.43 25.35
C LYS A 3 18.18 -5.74 24.04
N LYS A 4 19.48 -5.72 23.74
CA LYS A 4 20.01 -5.08 22.52
C LYS A 4 19.80 -5.88 21.22
N TRP A 5 19.53 -7.19 21.30
CA TRP A 5 19.36 -8.06 20.12
C TRP A 5 17.91 -8.12 19.59
N LEU A 6 16.93 -7.74 20.41
CA LEU A 6 15.52 -7.77 20.00
C LEU A 6 15.13 -6.60 19.09
N LEU A 7 15.82 -5.47 19.21
CA LEU A 7 15.53 -4.24 18.45
C LEU A 7 16.09 -4.25 17.02
N LEU A 8 17.14 -5.02 16.75
CA LEU A 8 17.70 -5.17 15.39
C LEU A 8 16.91 -6.16 14.52
N LEU A 9 16.19 -7.10 15.13
CA LEU A 9 15.35 -8.06 14.41
C LEU A 9 14.02 -7.45 13.91
N ILE A 10 13.54 -6.39 14.53
CA ILE A 10 12.23 -5.80 14.20
C ILE A 10 12.32 -4.87 12.98
N ALA A 11 13.43 -4.19 12.77
CA ALA A 11 13.64 -3.35 11.57
C ALA A 11 13.80 -4.17 10.28
N GLY A 12 14.22 -5.44 10.38
CA GLY A 12 14.28 -6.37 9.26
C GLY A 12 13.00 -7.17 9.01
N ALA A 13 12.11 -7.25 10.02
CA ALA A 13 10.91 -8.09 9.95
C ALA A 13 9.70 -7.43 9.26
N VAL A 14 9.74 -6.12 9.01
CA VAL A 14 8.69 -5.41 8.26
C VAL A 14 8.58 -5.89 6.80
N LEU A 15 9.62 -6.61 6.33
CA LEU A 15 9.75 -7.03 4.93
C LEU A 15 9.89 -8.54 4.74
N ALA A 16 9.78 -9.37 5.80
CA ALA A 16 10.09 -10.80 5.69
C ALA A 16 9.11 -11.68 6.47
N SER A 17 7.96 -11.98 5.91
CA SER A 17 7.10 -13.11 6.33
C SER A 17 6.82 -14.04 5.16
N GLY A 18 7.85 -14.75 4.70
CA GLY A 18 7.69 -15.94 3.89
C GLY A 18 7.56 -17.17 4.80
N CYS A 19 6.42 -17.82 4.83
CA CYS A 19 6.13 -19.00 5.63
C CYS A 19 7.05 -20.19 5.30
N LYS A 20 7.75 -20.71 6.32
CA LYS A 20 8.17 -22.12 6.34
C LYS A 20 7.17 -22.89 7.20
N GLY A 21 6.38 -23.73 6.57
CA GLY A 21 5.59 -24.75 7.26
C GLY A 21 6.49 -25.90 7.71
N GLU A 22 6.57 -26.15 9.00
CA GLU A 22 7.09 -27.40 9.53
C GLU A 22 5.99 -28.16 10.28
N ASN A 23 5.81 -29.41 9.83
CA ASN A 23 5.02 -30.44 10.48
C ASN A 23 5.57 -30.77 11.86
N MET A 24 4.77 -30.72 12.90
CA MET A 24 5.06 -31.43 14.15
C MET A 24 3.88 -32.25 14.65
N GLY A 25 4.25 -33.45 15.01
CA GLY A 25 3.44 -34.61 15.21
C GLY A 25 2.59 -34.62 16.48
N ARG A 26 1.70 -35.58 16.48
CA ARG A 26 0.77 -36.02 17.49
C ARG A 26 1.41 -36.27 18.87
N GLY A 27 0.87 -35.64 19.90
CA GLY A 27 1.02 -36.03 21.30
C GLY A 27 -0.34 -36.39 21.91
N GLN A 28 -0.46 -37.61 22.42
CA GLN A 28 -1.65 -38.16 23.05
C GLN A 28 -1.95 -37.50 24.41
N ALA A 29 -3.21 -37.18 24.66
CA ALA A 29 -3.71 -36.74 25.93
C ALA A 29 -4.13 -37.94 26.79
N VAL A 30 -3.69 -37.91 28.04
CA VAL A 30 -4.14 -38.83 29.13
C VAL A 30 -5.35 -38.23 29.81
N MET A 31 -6.39 -39.06 29.94
CA MET A 31 -7.61 -38.75 30.70
C MET A 31 -7.36 -38.91 32.22
N THR A 32 -7.87 -37.98 33.01
CA THR A 32 -8.26 -38.25 34.40
C THR A 32 -9.68 -37.79 34.65
N GLN A 33 -10.48 -38.69 35.16
CA GLN A 33 -11.86 -38.48 35.66
C GLN A 33 -11.81 -37.91 37.07
N GLU A 34 -12.75 -37.01 37.40
CA GLU A 34 -13.41 -36.96 38.73
C GLU A 34 -14.74 -36.18 38.64
N THR A 35 -15.75 -36.88 38.84
CA THR A 35 -16.95 -36.94 39.70
C THR A 35 -17.86 -35.71 39.87
N ALA A 36 -19.13 -36.04 39.69
CA ALA A 36 -20.35 -35.25 39.67
C ALA A 36 -20.78 -34.62 41.00
N ALA A 37 -21.48 -33.48 40.91
CA ALA A 37 -22.59 -33.12 41.84
C ALA A 37 -23.48 -32.00 41.27
N GLY A 38 -24.80 -32.26 41.19
CA GLY A 38 -25.84 -31.26 41.46
C GLY A 38 -26.45 -30.52 40.25
N GLU A 39 -27.52 -31.10 39.72
CA GLU A 39 -28.44 -30.47 38.75
C GLU A 39 -29.34 -29.40 39.40
N ASN A 40 -29.50 -28.27 38.70
CA ASN A 40 -30.74 -27.49 38.71
C ASN A 40 -31.03 -27.02 37.26
N PRO A 41 -32.27 -27.11 36.78
CA PRO A 41 -32.59 -26.89 35.38
C PRO A 41 -32.64 -25.41 35.03
N VAL A 42 -31.91 -25.04 33.99
CA VAL A 42 -32.01 -23.75 33.29
C VAL A 42 -33.08 -23.86 32.19
N PRO A 43 -33.96 -22.88 31.99
CA PRO A 43 -34.99 -22.94 30.96
C PRO A 43 -34.40 -22.95 29.55
N GLU A 44 -34.94 -23.82 28.71
CA GLU A 44 -34.62 -23.95 27.26
C GLU A 44 -34.82 -22.62 26.54
N ALA A 45 -33.75 -22.15 25.87
CA ALA A 45 -33.83 -21.10 24.86
C ALA A 45 -34.52 -21.67 23.60
N PRO A 46 -35.30 -20.84 22.86
CA PRO A 46 -35.98 -21.30 21.63
C PRO A 46 -34.99 -21.79 20.60
N ALA A 47 -35.27 -22.94 20.01
CA ALA A 47 -34.47 -23.59 18.97
C ALA A 47 -34.16 -22.63 17.83
N ALA A 48 -32.88 -22.50 17.50
CA ALA A 48 -32.41 -21.83 16.29
C ALA A 48 -33.04 -22.52 15.06
N ALA A 49 -33.49 -21.70 14.11
CA ALA A 49 -33.99 -22.20 12.84
C ALA A 49 -32.92 -23.07 12.16
N PRO A 50 -33.29 -24.14 11.44
CA PRO A 50 -32.32 -25.04 10.85
C PRO A 50 -31.49 -24.26 9.80
N GLU A 51 -30.18 -24.29 9.97
CA GLU A 51 -29.25 -23.88 8.92
C GLU A 51 -29.55 -24.78 7.70
N THR A 52 -29.96 -24.16 6.59
CA THR A 52 -30.14 -24.83 5.32
C THR A 52 -28.77 -25.39 4.91
N SER A 53 -28.59 -26.70 5.05
CA SER A 53 -27.42 -27.41 4.56
C SER A 53 -27.38 -27.28 3.03
N VAL A 54 -26.49 -26.42 2.53
CA VAL A 54 -26.18 -26.33 1.09
C VAL A 54 -25.74 -27.71 0.62
N GLN A 55 -26.37 -28.22 -0.44
CA GLN A 55 -26.04 -29.55 -0.98
C GLN A 55 -24.56 -29.54 -1.47
N PRO A 56 -23.80 -30.62 -1.27
CA PRO A 56 -22.39 -30.70 -1.66
C PRO A 56 -22.12 -30.33 -3.14
N GLN A 57 -23.10 -30.50 -4.00
CA GLN A 57 -23.03 -30.21 -5.42
C GLN A 57 -23.13 -28.70 -5.71
N GLU A 58 -23.98 -27.96 -5.00
CA GLU A 58 -24.06 -26.50 -5.09
C GLU A 58 -22.78 -25.82 -4.57
N ALA A 59 -22.20 -26.31 -3.47
CA ALA A 59 -20.95 -25.81 -2.92
C ALA A 59 -19.75 -26.06 -3.87
N ALA A 60 -19.80 -27.14 -4.67
CA ALA A 60 -18.78 -27.41 -5.70
C ALA A 60 -18.92 -26.47 -6.91
N GLU A 61 -20.14 -26.08 -7.27
CA GLU A 61 -20.41 -25.16 -8.38
C GLU A 61 -20.03 -23.71 -8.03
N GLU A 62 -20.23 -23.28 -6.79
CA GLU A 62 -19.89 -21.90 -6.38
C GLU A 62 -18.38 -21.60 -6.48
N LYS A 63 -17.49 -22.58 -6.34
CA LYS A 63 -16.03 -22.42 -6.48
C LYS A 63 -15.56 -22.36 -7.93
N ARG A 64 -16.40 -22.77 -8.87
CA ARG A 64 -16.10 -22.81 -10.31
C ARG A 64 -16.68 -21.59 -10.97
N LYS A 65 -15.82 -20.87 -11.67
CA LYS A 65 -16.18 -19.63 -12.37
C LYS A 65 -15.64 -19.70 -13.80
N ASP A 66 -16.42 -19.14 -14.73
CA ASP A 66 -16.00 -19.01 -16.12
C ASP A 66 -15.61 -17.54 -16.35
N THR A 67 -14.33 -17.26 -16.53
CA THR A 67 -13.85 -15.94 -16.91
C THR A 67 -13.86 -15.80 -18.44
N ALA A 68 -13.72 -14.57 -18.93
CA ALA A 68 -13.58 -14.32 -20.37
C ALA A 68 -12.40 -15.08 -21.02
N PHE A 69 -11.42 -15.49 -20.21
CA PHE A 69 -10.19 -16.16 -20.68
C PHE A 69 -10.18 -17.66 -20.44
N GLY A 70 -11.04 -18.16 -19.57
CA GLY A 70 -11.19 -19.59 -19.30
C GLY A 70 -11.72 -19.91 -17.91
N PRO A 71 -12.03 -21.19 -17.64
CA PRO A 71 -12.60 -21.62 -16.38
C PRO A 71 -11.55 -21.65 -15.25
N VAL A 72 -11.97 -21.23 -14.05
CA VAL A 72 -11.13 -21.25 -12.83
C VAL A 72 -11.83 -22.00 -11.70
N GLU A 73 -11.05 -22.64 -10.82
CA GLU A 73 -11.58 -23.29 -9.61
C GLU A 73 -10.82 -22.81 -8.37
N GLY A 74 -11.54 -22.17 -7.45
CA GLY A 74 -11.04 -21.68 -6.18
C GLY A 74 -11.26 -22.65 -5.02
N ILE A 75 -11.04 -22.15 -3.83
CA ILE A 75 -11.20 -22.89 -2.57
C ILE A 75 -12.26 -22.24 -1.67
N GLU A 76 -12.71 -23.01 -0.70
CA GLU A 76 -13.56 -22.54 0.38
C GLU A 76 -12.72 -22.31 1.65
N LYS A 77 -12.85 -21.14 2.25
CA LYS A 77 -12.29 -20.78 3.55
C LYS A 77 -13.40 -20.30 4.50
N GLY A 78 -13.96 -21.20 5.25
CA GLY A 78 -15.10 -20.92 6.13
C GLY A 78 -16.34 -20.48 5.34
N LYS A 79 -16.76 -19.21 5.50
CA LYS A 79 -17.87 -18.60 4.74
C LYS A 79 -17.42 -17.90 3.45
N ALA A 80 -16.12 -17.75 3.25
CA ALA A 80 -15.55 -17.14 2.06
C ALA A 80 -15.26 -18.17 0.97
N LEU A 81 -15.29 -17.70 -0.27
CA LEU A 81 -14.79 -18.35 -1.46
C LEU A 81 -13.59 -17.54 -1.96
N VAL A 82 -12.50 -18.22 -2.31
CA VAL A 82 -11.25 -17.56 -2.66
C VAL A 82 -10.66 -18.17 -3.93
N TRP A 83 -10.18 -17.31 -4.81
CA TRP A 83 -9.45 -17.67 -6.02
C TRP A 83 -8.13 -16.91 -6.03
N TYR A 84 -7.04 -17.64 -5.97
CA TYR A 84 -5.69 -17.08 -5.96
C TYR A 84 -5.06 -17.11 -7.34
N GLY A 85 -4.32 -16.06 -7.67
CA GLY A 85 -3.41 -16.03 -8.80
C GLY A 85 -4.08 -16.17 -10.16
N ILE A 86 -5.26 -15.57 -10.36
CA ILE A 86 -5.92 -15.56 -11.67
C ILE A 86 -5.16 -14.61 -12.60
N PRO A 87 -4.68 -15.04 -13.79
CA PRO A 87 -4.02 -14.16 -14.72
C PRO A 87 -4.99 -13.10 -15.27
N TYR A 88 -4.59 -11.82 -15.21
CA TYR A 88 -5.29 -10.73 -15.87
C TYR A 88 -4.49 -10.17 -17.06
N GLY A 89 -3.25 -10.58 -17.22
CA GLY A 89 -2.38 -10.20 -18.32
C GLY A 89 -1.45 -11.34 -18.71
N LYS A 90 -0.92 -11.26 -19.93
CA LYS A 90 0.13 -12.14 -20.44
C LYS A 90 1.44 -11.81 -19.75
N GLU A 91 2.31 -12.81 -19.54
CA GLU A 91 3.65 -12.63 -18.98
C GLU A 91 4.39 -11.48 -19.67
N PRO A 92 4.77 -10.39 -18.94
CA PRO A 92 5.40 -9.22 -19.52
C PRO A 92 6.94 -9.34 -19.59
N SER A 93 7.43 -10.49 -20.10
CA SER A 93 8.86 -10.80 -20.20
C SER A 93 9.39 -10.71 -21.63
N GLY A 94 10.70 -10.77 -21.79
CA GLY A 94 11.38 -10.74 -23.07
C GLY A 94 11.01 -9.51 -23.90
N SER A 95 10.45 -9.68 -25.09
CA SER A 95 10.03 -8.59 -25.97
C SER A 95 8.79 -7.82 -25.50
N LEU A 96 8.09 -8.33 -24.49
CA LEU A 96 6.94 -7.68 -23.85
C LEU A 96 7.34 -6.87 -22.60
N ARG A 97 8.60 -6.96 -22.13
CA ARG A 97 9.12 -6.11 -21.07
C ARG A 97 8.99 -4.64 -21.49
N TRP A 98 8.63 -3.77 -20.56
CA TRP A 98 8.42 -2.33 -20.80
C TRP A 98 7.43 -2.02 -21.94
N LYS A 99 6.41 -2.84 -22.07
CA LYS A 99 5.27 -2.62 -22.96
C LYS A 99 3.96 -2.67 -22.20
N ALA A 100 2.89 -2.15 -22.82
CA ALA A 100 1.55 -2.29 -22.30
C ALA A 100 1.19 -3.79 -22.17
N PRO A 101 0.51 -4.19 -21.07
CA PRO A 101 0.13 -5.57 -20.85
C PRO A 101 -0.88 -6.03 -21.91
N LEU A 102 -0.70 -7.23 -22.40
CA LEU A 102 -1.63 -7.91 -23.31
C LEU A 102 -2.64 -8.75 -22.51
N ASP A 103 -3.72 -9.13 -23.16
CA ASP A 103 -4.66 -10.13 -22.61
C ASP A 103 -3.94 -11.45 -22.33
N PRO A 104 -4.34 -12.19 -21.27
CA PRO A 104 -3.84 -13.53 -21.04
C PRO A 104 -4.20 -14.43 -22.22
N ASP A 105 -3.40 -15.46 -22.46
CA ASP A 105 -3.76 -16.49 -23.42
C ASP A 105 -5.02 -17.24 -22.93
N VAL A 106 -5.97 -17.48 -23.81
CA VAL A 106 -7.21 -18.22 -23.46
C VAL A 106 -6.89 -19.66 -23.14
N TRP A 107 -7.45 -20.17 -22.05
CA TRP A 107 -7.32 -21.57 -21.64
C TRP A 107 -8.66 -22.29 -21.62
N THR A 108 -8.63 -23.58 -21.94
CA THR A 108 -9.82 -24.47 -21.99
C THR A 108 -9.88 -25.44 -20.80
N GLU A 109 -8.74 -25.79 -20.25
CA GLU A 109 -8.65 -26.59 -19.04
C GLU A 109 -8.87 -25.73 -17.81
N ARG A 110 -9.47 -26.30 -16.77
CA ARG A 110 -9.75 -25.55 -15.55
C ARG A 110 -8.46 -25.17 -14.82
N LEU A 111 -8.23 -23.86 -14.68
CA LEU A 111 -7.12 -23.33 -13.91
C LEU A 111 -7.37 -23.56 -12.41
N SER A 112 -6.41 -24.19 -11.73
CA SER A 112 -6.42 -24.29 -10.27
C SER A 112 -6.01 -22.96 -9.65
N ALA A 113 -6.98 -22.25 -9.06
CA ALA A 113 -6.78 -20.98 -8.36
C ALA A 113 -6.80 -21.19 -6.83
N THR A 114 -6.06 -22.20 -6.34
CA THR A 114 -6.08 -22.68 -4.95
C THR A 114 -4.93 -22.17 -4.11
N ASP A 115 -3.87 -21.67 -4.73
CA ASP A 115 -2.65 -21.24 -4.08
C ASP A 115 -2.16 -19.90 -4.63
N PHE A 116 -1.54 -19.09 -3.79
CA PHE A 116 -0.90 -17.85 -4.22
C PHE A 116 0.14 -18.11 -5.29
N LYS A 117 0.23 -17.20 -6.24
CA LYS A 117 1.34 -17.18 -7.19
C LYS A 117 2.58 -16.50 -6.61
N GLU A 118 3.71 -16.68 -7.28
CA GLU A 118 4.91 -15.94 -6.99
C GLU A 118 4.66 -14.42 -7.17
N PRO A 119 5.25 -13.58 -6.33
CA PRO A 119 5.13 -12.12 -6.48
C PRO A 119 5.86 -11.63 -7.73
N ALA A 120 5.68 -10.36 -8.07
CA ALA A 120 6.54 -9.69 -9.03
C ALA A 120 8.00 -9.71 -8.57
N LEU A 121 8.95 -9.77 -9.52
CA LEU A 121 10.38 -9.74 -9.23
C LEU A 121 10.73 -8.53 -8.36
N GLN A 122 11.39 -8.79 -7.24
CA GLN A 122 11.73 -7.78 -6.24
C GLN A 122 12.94 -8.22 -5.40
N LEU A 123 13.61 -7.23 -4.78
CA LEU A 123 14.69 -7.50 -3.84
C LEU A 123 14.13 -7.61 -2.41
N GLU A 124 14.25 -8.78 -1.81
CA GLU A 124 13.86 -9.02 -0.42
C GLU A 124 15.03 -9.64 0.36
N ASN A 125 15.42 -9.05 1.50
CA ASN A 125 16.51 -9.54 2.34
C ASN A 125 17.80 -9.86 1.55
N GLU A 126 18.21 -8.96 0.66
CA GLU A 126 19.39 -9.09 -0.21
C GLU A 126 19.29 -10.22 -1.27
N ALA A 127 18.15 -10.86 -1.41
CA ALA A 127 17.89 -11.86 -2.44
C ALA A 127 16.80 -11.38 -3.41
N VAL A 128 16.98 -11.64 -4.69
CA VAL A 128 15.93 -11.44 -5.69
C VAL A 128 14.97 -12.61 -5.61
N ILE A 129 13.68 -12.31 -5.44
CA ILE A 129 12.57 -13.27 -5.40
C ILE A 129 11.52 -12.92 -6.42
N GLY A 130 10.60 -13.86 -6.70
CA GLY A 130 9.46 -13.64 -7.58
C GLY A 130 9.75 -13.97 -9.04
N THR A 131 8.88 -13.48 -9.93
CA THR A 131 8.88 -13.79 -11.36
C THR A 131 8.43 -12.59 -12.19
N GLU A 132 8.82 -12.53 -13.48
CA GLU A 132 8.20 -11.59 -14.44
C GLU A 132 6.75 -12.01 -14.77
N ASP A 133 6.38 -13.29 -14.65
CA ASP A 133 4.99 -13.76 -14.79
C ASP A 133 4.15 -13.39 -13.55
N CYS A 134 3.94 -12.10 -13.36
CA CYS A 134 3.35 -11.53 -12.16
C CYS A 134 1.98 -10.87 -12.37
N LEU A 135 1.46 -10.80 -13.60
CA LEU A 135 0.19 -10.13 -13.90
C LEU A 135 -1.00 -11.00 -13.51
N ASN A 136 -1.18 -11.17 -12.22
CA ASN A 136 -2.24 -11.98 -11.62
C ASN A 136 -2.90 -11.24 -10.45
N LEU A 137 -4.09 -11.70 -10.09
CA LEU A 137 -4.88 -11.15 -8.99
C LEU A 137 -5.54 -12.27 -8.17
N ASP A 138 -5.88 -11.93 -6.92
CA ASP A 138 -6.63 -12.78 -6.02
C ASP A 138 -8.03 -12.21 -5.84
N VAL A 139 -9.05 -13.07 -5.88
CA VAL A 139 -10.46 -12.68 -5.66
C VAL A 139 -10.98 -13.38 -4.41
N TYR A 140 -11.61 -12.59 -3.54
CA TYR A 140 -12.27 -13.06 -2.32
C TYR A 140 -13.74 -12.64 -2.36
N SER A 141 -14.62 -13.60 -2.14
CA SER A 141 -16.06 -13.37 -2.11
C SER A 141 -16.70 -14.19 -0.98
N ARG A 142 -17.96 -14.01 -0.73
CA ARG A 142 -18.72 -14.89 0.16
C ARG A 142 -19.64 -15.82 -0.60
N LYS A 143 -20.02 -16.92 0.03
CA LYS A 143 -21.04 -17.81 -0.53
C LYS A 143 -22.35 -17.09 -0.80
N GLY A 144 -22.97 -17.36 -1.93
CA GLY A 144 -24.22 -16.73 -2.37
C GLY A 144 -24.12 -15.24 -2.68
N ALA A 145 -22.92 -14.72 -2.93
CA ALA A 145 -22.69 -13.32 -3.32
C ALA A 145 -23.39 -12.97 -4.63
N LYS A 146 -24.09 -11.84 -4.66
CA LYS A 146 -24.75 -11.29 -5.87
C LYS A 146 -24.75 -9.77 -5.80
N LYS A 147 -24.20 -9.11 -6.83
CA LYS A 147 -24.15 -7.65 -6.96
C LYS A 147 -23.60 -6.94 -5.72
N LEU A 148 -22.54 -7.49 -5.13
CA LEU A 148 -21.84 -6.87 -4.01
C LEU A 148 -20.90 -5.77 -4.51
N PRO A 149 -20.64 -4.71 -3.73
CA PRO A 149 -19.60 -3.74 -4.06
C PRO A 149 -18.24 -4.46 -4.16
N VAL A 150 -17.40 -3.97 -5.04
CA VAL A 150 -16.06 -4.51 -5.31
C VAL A 150 -15.03 -3.53 -4.76
N MET A 151 -14.07 -4.02 -3.97
CA MET A 151 -12.91 -3.25 -3.54
C MET A 151 -11.65 -3.86 -4.18
N VAL A 152 -10.98 -3.08 -5.02
CA VAL A 152 -9.71 -3.48 -5.65
C VAL A 152 -8.56 -2.84 -4.87
N PHE A 153 -7.67 -3.65 -4.34
CA PHE A 153 -6.57 -3.22 -3.47
C PHE A 153 -5.22 -3.32 -4.17
N ILE A 154 -4.50 -2.20 -4.13
CA ILE A 154 -3.13 -2.04 -4.64
C ILE A 154 -2.18 -2.01 -3.44
N HIS A 155 -1.30 -3.00 -3.36
CA HIS A 155 -0.38 -3.14 -2.24
C HIS A 155 0.69 -2.03 -2.19
N GLY A 156 1.28 -1.84 -1.01
CA GLY A 156 2.36 -0.91 -0.77
C GLY A 156 3.74 -1.46 -1.17
N GLY A 157 4.80 -0.90 -0.55
CA GLY A 157 6.19 -1.35 -0.76
C GLY A 157 6.99 -0.46 -1.70
N ASN A 158 6.69 0.85 -1.75
CA ASN A 158 7.40 1.87 -2.55
C ASN A 158 7.46 1.54 -4.05
N ASN A 159 6.50 0.77 -4.58
CA ASN A 159 6.51 0.25 -5.95
C ASN A 159 7.77 -0.58 -6.30
N GLN A 160 8.50 -1.07 -5.30
CA GLN A 160 9.68 -1.94 -5.44
C GLN A 160 9.47 -3.32 -4.85
N THR A 161 8.63 -3.45 -3.83
CA THR A 161 8.33 -4.70 -3.13
C THR A 161 6.84 -4.83 -2.87
N GLY A 162 6.41 -5.97 -2.35
CA GLY A 162 5.03 -6.21 -1.99
C GLY A 162 4.36 -7.26 -2.88
N ASN A 163 3.16 -7.65 -2.50
CA ASN A 163 2.34 -8.62 -3.21
C ASN A 163 0.92 -8.67 -2.64
N THR A 164 0.05 -9.48 -3.22
CA THR A 164 -1.36 -9.65 -2.82
C THR A 164 -1.57 -10.16 -1.38
N ARG A 165 -0.51 -10.64 -0.70
CA ARG A 165 -0.58 -11.14 0.69
C ARG A 165 -0.44 -10.05 1.74
N GLU A 166 -0.20 -8.80 1.34
CA GLU A 166 -0.16 -7.68 2.28
C GLU A 166 -1.46 -7.58 3.09
N LEU A 167 -2.59 -7.86 2.43
CA LEU A 167 -3.92 -7.85 3.02
C LEU A 167 -4.76 -9.00 2.45
N ILE A 168 -5.10 -9.97 3.30
CA ILE A 168 -5.94 -11.11 2.92
C ILE A 168 -7.41 -10.75 3.07
N GLY A 169 -8.16 -10.84 1.98
CA GLY A 169 -9.55 -10.37 1.88
C GLY A 169 -10.62 -11.28 2.50
N THR A 170 -10.26 -12.43 3.06
CA THR A 170 -11.21 -13.45 3.56
C THR A 170 -12.23 -12.90 4.56
N GLU A 171 -11.75 -12.15 5.57
CA GLU A 171 -12.61 -11.54 6.59
C GLU A 171 -13.45 -10.40 6.01
N MET A 172 -12.82 -9.52 5.22
CA MET A 172 -13.50 -8.36 4.63
C MET A 172 -14.65 -8.79 3.73
N ALA A 173 -14.45 -9.80 2.88
CA ALA A 173 -15.48 -10.30 1.98
C ALA A 173 -16.73 -10.77 2.74
N VAL A 174 -16.54 -11.40 3.92
CA VAL A 174 -17.64 -11.92 4.75
C VAL A 174 -18.25 -10.84 5.63
N LYS A 175 -17.42 -10.05 6.37
CA LYS A 175 -17.90 -9.05 7.34
C LYS A 175 -18.54 -7.84 6.65
N ASN A 176 -17.98 -7.40 5.53
CA ASN A 176 -18.44 -6.20 4.83
C ASN A 176 -19.41 -6.49 3.69
N ASP A 177 -19.73 -7.76 3.40
CA ASP A 177 -20.57 -8.13 2.24
C ASP A 177 -20.05 -7.48 0.95
N MET A 178 -18.83 -7.80 0.55
CA MET A 178 -18.19 -7.26 -0.63
C MET A 178 -17.40 -8.33 -1.38
N VAL A 179 -17.00 -8.04 -2.60
CA VAL A 179 -15.93 -8.76 -3.29
C VAL A 179 -14.65 -7.96 -3.12
N PHE A 180 -13.61 -8.61 -2.60
CA PHE A 180 -12.28 -8.02 -2.46
C PHE A 180 -11.36 -8.60 -3.53
N VAL A 181 -10.61 -7.74 -4.21
CA VAL A 181 -9.62 -8.12 -5.22
C VAL A 181 -8.29 -7.52 -4.87
N SER A 182 -7.25 -8.34 -4.75
CA SER A 182 -5.88 -7.87 -4.54
C SER A 182 -5.06 -8.11 -5.80
N VAL A 183 -4.24 -7.14 -6.21
CA VAL A 183 -3.58 -7.12 -7.53
C VAL A 183 -2.08 -7.16 -7.37
N ASN A 184 -1.39 -8.10 -8.05
CA ASN A 184 0.03 -8.03 -8.32
C ASN A 184 0.28 -7.25 -9.61
N TYR A 185 1.33 -6.43 -9.64
CA TYR A 185 1.71 -5.62 -10.79
C TYR A 185 3.25 -5.53 -10.88
N ARG A 186 3.81 -5.16 -12.03
CA ARG A 186 5.26 -5.03 -12.20
C ARG A 186 5.85 -4.01 -11.22
N LEU A 187 6.99 -4.35 -10.62
CA LEU A 187 7.67 -3.56 -9.60
C LEU A 187 9.07 -3.12 -10.06
N GLY A 188 9.63 -2.15 -9.34
CA GLY A 188 10.98 -1.68 -9.56
C GLY A 188 11.21 -1.22 -10.99
N LEU A 189 12.42 -1.41 -11.51
CA LEU A 189 12.77 -1.01 -12.89
C LEU A 189 12.03 -1.78 -13.98
N LEU A 190 11.35 -2.88 -13.66
CA LEU A 190 10.47 -3.59 -14.58
C LEU A 190 9.09 -2.93 -14.70
N GLY A 191 8.63 -2.26 -13.62
CA GLY A 191 7.36 -1.54 -13.57
C GLY A 191 7.47 -0.04 -13.86
N PHE A 192 8.64 0.55 -13.59
CA PHE A 192 8.88 1.99 -13.74
C PHE A 192 10.27 2.25 -14.32
N ASN A 193 10.34 2.70 -15.57
CA ASN A 193 11.61 3.03 -16.24
C ASN A 193 11.38 4.07 -17.31
N CYS A 194 11.90 5.28 -17.10
CA CYS A 194 11.73 6.42 -18.01
C CYS A 194 13.01 6.77 -18.81
N LEU A 195 13.93 5.80 -18.99
CA LEU A 195 15.11 6.05 -19.82
C LEU A 195 14.72 6.42 -21.26
N PRO A 196 15.40 7.42 -21.88
CA PRO A 196 15.02 7.98 -23.18
C PRO A 196 14.87 6.93 -24.28
N ALA A 197 15.74 5.92 -24.33
CA ALA A 197 15.67 4.85 -25.33
C ALA A 197 14.40 3.98 -25.27
N LEU A 198 13.66 4.00 -24.14
CA LEU A 198 12.38 3.33 -23.99
C LEU A 198 11.19 4.24 -24.32
N MET A 199 11.44 5.55 -24.53
CA MET A 199 10.42 6.58 -24.72
C MET A 199 10.33 7.05 -26.20
N GLU A 200 10.92 6.33 -27.14
CA GLU A 200 10.99 6.74 -28.55
C GLU A 200 9.71 6.45 -29.35
N GLU A 201 8.90 5.48 -28.92
CA GLU A 201 7.64 5.14 -29.60
C GLU A 201 6.56 6.19 -29.26
N GLU A 202 5.64 6.42 -30.20
CA GLU A 202 4.48 7.28 -29.96
C GLU A 202 3.63 6.72 -28.81
N HIS A 203 3.29 7.57 -27.84
CA HIS A 203 2.60 7.18 -26.60
C HIS A 203 3.42 6.28 -25.67
N ALA A 204 4.74 6.24 -25.79
CA ALA A 204 5.58 5.55 -24.84
C ALA A 204 5.45 6.17 -23.44
N THR A 205 5.52 5.33 -22.44
CA THR A 205 5.44 5.72 -21.03
C THR A 205 6.51 5.01 -20.23
N GLY A 206 6.95 5.61 -19.11
CA GLY A 206 7.76 4.95 -18.09
C GLY A 206 6.94 4.31 -16.99
N ASN A 207 5.61 4.48 -16.99
CA ASN A 207 4.68 4.07 -15.92
C ASN A 207 4.01 2.71 -16.24
N PHE A 208 4.78 1.65 -16.50
CA PHE A 208 4.26 0.36 -16.93
C PHE A 208 3.39 -0.32 -15.87
N ALA A 209 3.72 -0.15 -14.58
CA ALA A 209 2.91 -0.65 -13.46
C ALA A 209 1.50 -0.04 -13.47
N MET A 210 1.36 1.23 -13.82
CA MET A 210 0.04 1.87 -13.95
C MET A 210 -0.78 1.28 -15.10
N LEU A 211 -0.12 0.87 -16.20
CA LEU A 211 -0.78 0.14 -17.28
C LEU A 211 -1.26 -1.24 -16.82
N ASP A 212 -0.48 -1.92 -15.96
CA ASP A 212 -0.86 -3.21 -15.39
C ASP A 212 -2.09 -3.09 -14.50
N ILE A 213 -2.11 -2.07 -13.62
CA ILE A 213 -3.26 -1.81 -12.74
C ILE A 213 -4.52 -1.45 -13.56
N ALA A 214 -4.36 -0.66 -14.63
CA ALA A 214 -5.47 -0.36 -15.52
C ALA A 214 -6.02 -1.62 -16.21
N LYS A 215 -5.13 -2.53 -16.62
CA LYS A 215 -5.50 -3.84 -17.19
C LYS A 215 -6.20 -4.74 -16.17
N ALA A 216 -5.74 -4.75 -14.92
CA ALA A 216 -6.40 -5.48 -13.85
C ALA A 216 -7.83 -4.95 -13.61
N LEU A 217 -8.04 -3.62 -13.65
CA LEU A 217 -9.38 -3.03 -13.54
C LEU A 217 -10.28 -3.38 -14.72
N ASP A 218 -9.73 -3.46 -15.95
CA ASP A 218 -10.49 -3.93 -17.11
C ASP A 218 -10.92 -5.39 -16.92
N TRP A 219 -10.01 -6.25 -16.45
CA TRP A 219 -10.33 -7.64 -16.12
C TRP A 219 -11.43 -7.72 -15.04
N VAL A 220 -11.34 -6.92 -13.98
CA VAL A 220 -12.35 -6.86 -12.91
C VAL A 220 -13.71 -6.48 -13.50
N ARG A 221 -13.80 -5.44 -14.29
CA ARG A 221 -15.07 -5.01 -14.90
C ARG A 221 -15.70 -6.07 -15.79
N GLU A 222 -14.90 -6.83 -16.51
CA GLU A 222 -15.35 -7.88 -17.40
C GLU A 222 -15.80 -9.15 -16.68
N ASN A 223 -15.17 -9.51 -15.56
CA ASN A 223 -15.29 -10.84 -14.97
C ASN A 223 -15.94 -10.89 -13.60
N ILE A 224 -15.97 -9.76 -12.84
CA ILE A 224 -16.26 -9.78 -11.41
C ILE A 224 -17.70 -10.18 -11.07
N GLU A 225 -18.64 -10.05 -12.01
CA GLU A 225 -20.00 -10.52 -11.85
C GLU A 225 -20.07 -12.03 -11.61
N GLN A 226 -19.18 -12.82 -12.23
CA GLN A 226 -19.08 -14.26 -12.01
C GLN A 226 -18.73 -14.58 -10.54
N PHE A 227 -18.00 -13.70 -9.88
CA PHE A 227 -17.59 -13.82 -8.48
C PHE A 227 -18.58 -13.18 -7.50
N GLY A 228 -19.70 -12.67 -8.01
CA GLY A 228 -20.77 -12.04 -7.24
C GLY A 228 -20.59 -10.55 -6.97
N GLY A 229 -19.62 -9.90 -7.64
CA GLY A 229 -19.40 -8.46 -7.58
C GLY A 229 -20.30 -7.67 -8.55
N ASP A 230 -20.39 -6.36 -8.34
CA ASP A 230 -21.06 -5.42 -9.22
C ASP A 230 -20.01 -4.63 -10.01
N PRO A 231 -19.88 -4.83 -11.34
CA PRO A 231 -18.92 -4.10 -12.17
C PRO A 231 -19.19 -2.59 -12.26
N GLU A 232 -20.38 -2.14 -11.88
CA GLU A 232 -20.75 -0.72 -11.82
C GLU A 232 -20.54 -0.12 -10.40
N ASN A 233 -20.03 -0.90 -9.45
CA ASN A 233 -19.78 -0.45 -8.08
C ASN A 233 -18.37 -0.88 -7.61
N ILE A 234 -17.34 -0.37 -8.28
CA ILE A 234 -15.94 -0.63 -8.00
C ILE A 234 -15.33 0.52 -7.19
N THR A 235 -14.68 0.19 -6.10
CA THR A 235 -13.85 1.11 -5.31
C THR A 235 -12.39 0.71 -5.48
N VAL A 236 -11.56 1.60 -6.01
CA VAL A 236 -10.11 1.39 -5.99
C VAL A 236 -9.57 1.77 -4.62
N SER A 237 -8.60 1.01 -4.13
CA SER A 237 -7.97 1.27 -2.84
C SER A 237 -6.51 0.91 -2.88
N GLY A 238 -5.72 1.53 -2.03
CA GLY A 238 -4.30 1.21 -1.96
C GLY A 238 -3.65 1.75 -0.69
N PHE A 239 -2.53 1.14 -0.32
CA PHE A 239 -1.76 1.53 0.84
C PHE A 239 -0.37 2.02 0.45
N SER A 240 0.13 3.09 1.12
CA SER A 240 1.48 3.59 0.91
C SER A 240 1.72 3.97 -0.58
N ALA A 241 2.66 3.33 -1.25
CA ALA A 241 2.85 3.49 -2.69
C ALA A 241 1.59 3.15 -3.49
N GLY A 242 0.88 2.06 -3.16
CA GLY A 242 -0.42 1.74 -3.77
C GLY A 242 -1.48 2.82 -3.54
N GLY A 243 -1.45 3.49 -2.38
CA GLY A 243 -2.28 4.65 -2.12
C GLY A 243 -1.92 5.84 -3.02
N ARG A 244 -0.63 6.09 -3.27
CA ARG A 244 -0.17 7.10 -4.24
C ARG A 244 -0.55 6.74 -5.67
N ASP A 245 -0.48 5.45 -6.02
CA ASP A 245 -0.95 4.96 -7.32
C ASP A 245 -2.46 5.25 -7.49
N VAL A 246 -3.27 5.04 -6.43
CA VAL A 246 -4.70 5.41 -6.43
C VAL A 246 -4.89 6.92 -6.61
N MET A 247 -4.09 7.77 -5.93
CA MET A 247 -4.16 9.22 -6.16
C MET A 247 -3.81 9.57 -7.62
N ALA A 248 -2.77 8.96 -8.20
CA ALA A 248 -2.40 9.14 -9.60
C ALA A 248 -3.51 8.66 -10.57
N MET A 249 -4.27 7.62 -10.21
CA MET A 249 -5.44 7.21 -11.01
C MET A 249 -6.48 8.31 -11.11
N LEU A 250 -6.67 9.15 -10.07
CA LEU A 250 -7.66 10.23 -10.08
C LEU A 250 -7.38 11.31 -11.13
N ILE A 251 -6.14 11.47 -11.56
CA ILE A 251 -5.74 12.45 -12.60
C ILE A 251 -5.42 11.80 -13.96
N SER A 252 -5.36 10.49 -14.03
CA SER A 252 -4.96 9.78 -15.24
C SER A 252 -6.14 9.49 -16.16
N PRO A 253 -6.12 9.94 -17.42
CA PRO A 253 -7.20 9.64 -18.38
C PRO A 253 -7.36 8.14 -18.66
N LEU A 254 -6.31 7.34 -18.41
CA LEU A 254 -6.32 5.89 -18.56
C LEU A 254 -7.37 5.20 -17.68
N PHE A 255 -7.68 5.79 -16.52
CA PHE A 255 -8.58 5.18 -15.52
C PHE A 255 -10.01 5.72 -15.58
N LYS A 256 -10.29 6.66 -16.48
CA LYS A 256 -11.64 7.26 -16.60
C LYS A 256 -12.72 6.20 -16.81
N GLY A 257 -13.70 6.17 -15.91
CA GLY A 257 -14.83 5.25 -15.95
C GLY A 257 -14.52 3.82 -15.51
N LYS A 258 -13.33 3.54 -14.97
CA LYS A 258 -12.97 2.19 -14.49
C LYS A 258 -13.37 1.94 -13.03
N PHE A 259 -13.66 2.98 -12.26
CA PHE A 259 -14.10 2.88 -10.86
C PHE A 259 -15.06 4.02 -10.49
N GLN A 260 -15.75 3.89 -9.37
CA GLN A 260 -16.78 4.83 -8.89
C GLN A 260 -16.44 5.44 -7.53
N LYS A 261 -15.43 4.94 -6.81
CA LYS A 261 -14.99 5.43 -5.49
C LYS A 261 -13.52 5.13 -5.30
N ALA A 262 -12.86 5.86 -4.39
CA ALA A 262 -11.49 5.62 -4.00
C ALA A 262 -11.31 5.62 -2.48
N VAL A 263 -10.44 4.72 -1.97
CA VAL A 263 -10.00 4.68 -0.57
C VAL A 263 -8.48 4.66 -0.54
N VAL A 264 -7.89 5.65 0.11
CA VAL A 264 -6.45 5.87 0.13
C VAL A 264 -5.91 5.72 1.55
N PHE A 265 -5.07 4.74 1.76
CA PHE A 265 -4.43 4.48 3.03
C PHE A 265 -2.98 5.00 2.99
N SER A 266 -2.70 6.11 3.68
CA SER A 266 -1.36 6.74 3.77
C SER A 266 -0.69 6.95 2.42
N GLY A 267 -1.43 7.51 1.45
CA GLY A 267 -0.94 7.87 0.13
C GLY A 267 -1.37 9.29 -0.21
N GLY A 268 -0.43 10.15 -0.61
CA GLY A 268 -0.70 11.54 -0.97
C GLY A 268 -0.34 11.83 -2.43
N MET A 269 -0.43 13.09 -2.81
CA MET A 269 -0.28 13.58 -4.18
C MET A 269 1.14 14.09 -4.43
N THR A 270 1.95 13.32 -5.14
CA THR A 270 3.25 13.75 -5.67
C THR A 270 3.68 12.86 -6.83
N VAL A 271 4.42 13.43 -7.76
CA VAL A 271 5.04 12.74 -8.90
C VAL A 271 6.54 12.91 -8.85
N SER A 272 7.29 12.08 -9.58
CA SER A 272 8.72 12.28 -9.72
C SER A 272 9.05 13.07 -10.99
N ASP A 273 10.06 13.94 -10.90
CA ASP A 273 10.61 14.63 -12.06
C ASP A 273 11.23 13.62 -13.04
N GLN A 274 10.77 13.64 -14.30
CA GLN A 274 11.15 12.63 -15.29
C GLN A 274 12.65 12.70 -15.67
N GLU A 275 13.23 13.90 -15.78
CA GLU A 275 14.63 14.06 -16.17
C GLU A 275 15.58 13.63 -15.05
N LEU A 276 15.29 14.06 -13.81
CA LEU A 276 16.05 13.62 -12.63
C LEU A 276 15.89 12.11 -12.39
N SER A 277 14.72 11.57 -12.68
CA SER A 277 14.45 10.13 -12.59
C SER A 277 15.26 9.33 -13.59
N ALA A 278 15.31 9.77 -14.85
CA ALA A 278 16.13 9.12 -15.88
C ALA A 278 17.62 9.12 -15.49
N LYS A 279 18.15 10.23 -14.96
CA LYS A 279 19.53 10.31 -14.45
C LYS A 279 19.78 9.34 -13.30
N LYS A 280 18.84 9.21 -12.34
CA LYS A 280 18.95 8.24 -11.26
C LYS A 280 18.93 6.79 -11.74
N ILE A 281 18.10 6.49 -12.73
CA ILE A 281 18.01 5.14 -13.30
C ILE A 281 19.29 4.84 -14.12
N ALA A 282 19.77 5.79 -14.92
CA ALA A 282 21.02 5.64 -15.65
C ALA A 282 22.20 5.36 -14.70
N ALA A 283 22.35 6.16 -13.64
CA ALA A 283 23.38 5.95 -12.62
C ALA A 283 23.27 4.57 -11.94
N ALA A 284 22.06 4.06 -11.73
CA ALA A 284 21.88 2.73 -11.13
C ALA A 284 22.26 1.58 -12.10
N ILE A 285 22.07 1.77 -13.40
CA ILE A 285 22.40 0.77 -14.44
C ILE A 285 23.85 0.89 -14.92
N ALA A 286 24.48 2.06 -14.77
CA ALA A 286 25.83 2.34 -15.27
C ALA A 286 26.89 1.29 -14.87
N PRO A 287 26.95 0.80 -13.60
CA PRO A 287 27.89 -0.28 -13.24
C PRO A 287 27.72 -1.54 -14.08
N LEU A 288 26.46 -1.91 -14.41
CA LEU A 288 26.19 -3.07 -15.27
C LEU A 288 26.69 -2.83 -16.71
N ALA A 289 26.50 -1.61 -17.23
CA ALA A 289 26.97 -1.27 -18.57
C ALA A 289 28.50 -1.29 -18.68
N VAL A 290 29.22 -0.87 -17.64
CA VAL A 290 30.68 -1.00 -17.55
C VAL A 290 31.10 -2.47 -17.47
N GLU A 291 30.48 -3.26 -16.62
CA GLU A 291 30.72 -4.71 -16.49
C GLU A 291 30.52 -5.44 -17.83
N ASP A 292 29.49 -5.07 -18.57
CA ASP A 292 29.12 -5.64 -19.88
C ASP A 292 29.93 -5.04 -21.05
N GLY A 293 30.88 -4.15 -20.78
CA GLY A 293 31.82 -3.58 -21.75
C GLY A 293 31.18 -2.58 -22.73
N LYS A 294 30.10 -1.89 -22.30
CA LYS A 294 29.41 -0.86 -23.08
C LYS A 294 30.04 0.52 -22.93
N ALA A 295 30.73 0.77 -21.83
CA ALA A 295 31.43 2.02 -21.52
C ALA A 295 32.73 1.74 -20.76
N GLY A 296 33.65 2.71 -20.73
CA GLY A 296 34.93 2.61 -20.05
C GLY A 296 34.85 2.88 -18.54
N ASP A 297 33.88 3.69 -18.12
CA ASP A 297 33.60 4.01 -16.71
C ASP A 297 32.11 4.34 -16.51
N GLU A 298 31.69 4.51 -15.24
CA GLU A 298 30.29 4.78 -14.90
C GLU A 298 29.77 6.13 -15.44
N THR A 299 30.62 7.15 -15.54
CA THR A 299 30.22 8.46 -16.08
C THR A 299 29.90 8.36 -17.58
N GLU A 300 30.77 7.69 -18.35
CA GLU A 300 30.53 7.41 -19.76
C GLU A 300 29.27 6.53 -19.93
N ALA A 301 29.07 5.56 -19.06
CA ALA A 301 27.91 4.69 -19.07
C ALA A 301 26.60 5.46 -18.79
N GLU A 302 26.59 6.38 -17.81
CA GLU A 302 25.43 7.23 -17.52
C GLU A 302 25.06 8.11 -18.72
N GLU A 303 26.06 8.78 -19.34
CA GLU A 303 25.82 9.59 -20.53
C GLU A 303 25.28 8.75 -21.69
N TRP A 304 25.82 7.56 -21.91
CA TRP A 304 25.36 6.64 -22.94
C TRP A 304 23.95 6.14 -22.70
N LEU A 305 23.60 5.75 -21.45
CA LEU A 305 22.27 5.29 -21.06
C LEU A 305 21.19 6.38 -21.15
N LEU A 306 21.58 7.66 -21.05
CA LEU A 306 20.69 8.80 -21.28
C LEU A 306 20.52 9.12 -22.78
N GLY A 307 21.21 8.42 -23.65
CA GLY A 307 21.01 8.50 -25.08
C GLY A 307 19.73 7.82 -25.55
N THR A 308 19.38 8.08 -26.81
CA THR A 308 18.29 7.42 -27.54
C THR A 308 18.89 6.42 -28.54
N GLY A 309 18.03 5.57 -29.12
CA GLY A 309 18.38 4.67 -30.20
C GLY A 309 18.44 3.20 -29.84
N GLU A 310 18.53 2.38 -30.92
CA GLU A 310 18.41 0.93 -30.82
C GLU A 310 19.50 0.28 -29.98
N GLU A 311 20.72 0.78 -30.02
CA GLU A 311 21.83 0.18 -29.28
C GLU A 311 21.62 0.23 -27.77
N VAL A 312 21.18 1.38 -27.23
CA VAL A 312 20.85 1.52 -25.81
C VAL A 312 19.63 0.68 -25.46
N ARG A 313 18.58 0.73 -26.28
CA ARG A 313 17.38 -0.07 -26.08
C ARG A 313 17.67 -1.57 -26.06
N ASP A 314 18.40 -2.08 -27.04
CA ASP A 314 18.75 -3.50 -27.15
C ASP A 314 19.60 -3.95 -25.96
N TYR A 315 20.50 -3.09 -25.48
CA TYR A 315 21.24 -3.35 -24.25
C TYR A 315 20.31 -3.48 -23.05
N LEU A 316 19.39 -2.54 -22.82
CA LEU A 316 18.44 -2.58 -21.72
C LEU A 316 17.62 -3.88 -21.72
N TYR A 317 17.12 -4.30 -22.90
CA TYR A 317 16.41 -5.58 -23.06
C TYR A 317 17.31 -6.81 -22.85
N SER A 318 18.62 -6.70 -23.03
CA SER A 318 19.58 -7.79 -22.82
C SER A 318 19.93 -8.03 -21.35
N ILE A 319 19.69 -7.04 -20.47
CA ILE A 319 19.93 -7.19 -19.02
C ILE A 319 18.91 -8.18 -18.45
N SER A 320 19.37 -9.17 -17.67
CA SER A 320 18.43 -10.09 -17.03
C SER A 320 17.54 -9.37 -16.01
N SER A 321 16.33 -9.87 -15.83
CA SER A 321 15.37 -9.29 -14.89
C SER A 321 15.86 -9.32 -13.44
N GLU A 322 16.63 -10.34 -13.07
CA GLU A 322 17.23 -10.46 -11.75
C GLU A 322 18.28 -9.37 -11.50
N ARG A 323 19.14 -9.05 -12.52
CA ARG A 323 20.11 -7.96 -12.40
C ARG A 323 19.39 -6.61 -12.25
N LEU A 324 18.32 -6.37 -13.00
CA LEU A 324 17.51 -5.14 -12.90
C LEU A 324 16.82 -5.05 -11.53
N SER A 325 16.24 -6.14 -11.04
CA SER A 325 15.52 -6.16 -9.76
C SER A 325 16.44 -6.01 -8.54
N ALA A 326 17.72 -6.34 -8.67
CA ALA A 326 18.74 -6.14 -7.64
C ALA A 326 19.20 -4.67 -7.52
N LEU A 327 18.90 -3.84 -8.53
CA LEU A 327 19.31 -2.43 -8.55
C LEU A 327 18.42 -1.57 -7.64
N MET A 328 18.97 -0.40 -7.23
CA MET A 328 18.29 0.62 -6.44
C MET A 328 17.88 0.16 -5.03
N GLY A 329 18.23 -1.04 -4.62
CA GLY A 329 17.99 -1.60 -3.31
C GLY A 329 16.50 -1.70 -2.97
N ASN A 330 16.22 -1.90 -1.68
CA ASN A 330 14.87 -1.78 -1.12
C ASN A 330 14.72 -0.37 -0.52
N ALA A 331 13.96 0.49 -1.18
CA ALA A 331 13.77 1.88 -0.77
C ALA A 331 12.75 2.07 0.36
N GLY A 332 12.39 1.01 1.11
CA GLY A 332 11.39 1.07 2.17
C GLY A 332 11.65 2.17 3.21
N ILE A 333 12.91 2.40 3.57
CA ILE A 333 13.29 3.49 4.51
C ILE A 333 13.55 4.81 3.77
N ARG A 334 14.16 4.77 2.59
CA ARG A 334 14.53 5.95 1.79
C ARG A 334 13.73 6.01 0.50
N MET A 335 12.52 6.58 0.56
CA MET A 335 11.57 6.72 -0.56
C MET A 335 12.16 7.45 -1.77
N SER A 336 13.15 8.32 -1.58
CA SER A 336 13.81 9.09 -2.65
C SER A 336 14.78 8.29 -3.51
N VAL A 337 15.06 7.05 -3.17
CA VAL A 337 16.03 6.22 -3.91
C VAL A 337 15.44 5.75 -5.23
N PHE A 338 14.17 5.34 -5.24
CA PHE A 338 13.52 4.77 -6.41
C PHE A 338 12.48 5.73 -7.02
N PRO A 339 12.72 6.29 -8.23
CA PRO A 339 11.78 7.15 -8.92
C PRO A 339 10.65 6.36 -9.57
N HIS A 340 9.42 6.85 -9.45
CA HIS A 340 8.21 6.28 -10.08
C HIS A 340 7.10 7.33 -10.18
N LEU A 341 6.02 7.04 -10.89
CA LEU A 341 4.92 7.97 -11.17
C LEU A 341 5.41 9.24 -11.89
N TYR A 342 5.90 9.06 -13.10
CA TYR A 342 6.39 10.17 -13.93
C TYR A 342 5.24 10.94 -14.55
N ALA A 343 5.28 12.28 -14.52
CA ALA A 343 4.38 13.14 -15.27
C ALA A 343 4.77 13.12 -16.77
N ASP A 344 4.50 12.01 -17.46
CA ASP A 344 4.93 11.72 -18.83
C ASP A 344 4.00 12.29 -19.93
N GLY A 345 2.79 12.74 -19.53
CA GLY A 345 1.77 13.24 -20.45
C GLY A 345 1.02 12.14 -21.20
N VAL A 346 1.24 10.88 -20.85
CA VAL A 346 0.58 9.70 -21.43
C VAL A 346 -0.29 9.01 -20.37
N VAL A 347 0.33 8.53 -19.32
CA VAL A 347 -0.36 7.91 -18.18
C VAL A 347 -0.68 8.95 -17.12
N ILE A 348 0.26 9.81 -16.78
CA ILE A 348 0.07 10.92 -15.86
C ILE A 348 0.19 12.23 -16.64
N PRO A 349 -0.76 13.19 -16.51
CA PRO A 349 -0.68 14.48 -17.16
C PRO A 349 0.67 15.19 -16.93
N LYS A 350 1.12 16.01 -17.89
CA LYS A 350 2.40 16.74 -17.76
C LYS A 350 2.43 17.66 -16.55
N GLU A 351 1.30 18.25 -16.23
CA GLU A 351 1.09 19.12 -15.07
C GLU A 351 1.00 18.36 -13.74
N GLY A 352 1.03 17.02 -13.76
CA GLY A 352 0.88 16.18 -12.57
C GLY A 352 -0.44 16.48 -11.86
N PHE A 353 -0.38 16.71 -10.55
CA PHE A 353 -1.54 17.03 -9.73
C PHE A 353 -1.97 18.51 -9.79
N GLU A 354 -1.23 19.36 -10.49
CA GLU A 354 -1.64 20.75 -10.80
C GLU A 354 -2.63 20.79 -11.98
N THR A 355 -3.61 19.91 -11.98
CA THR A 355 -4.64 19.75 -13.03
C THR A 355 -6.03 20.02 -12.47
N ASP A 356 -6.92 20.50 -13.34
CA ASP A 356 -8.36 20.59 -13.04
C ASP A 356 -9.15 19.35 -13.52
N ALA A 357 -8.47 18.36 -14.12
CA ALA A 357 -9.08 17.22 -14.80
C ALA A 357 -9.10 15.96 -13.92
N TYR A 358 -9.63 16.07 -12.71
CA TYR A 358 -9.80 14.92 -11.83
C TYR A 358 -10.93 13.98 -12.29
N ILE A 359 -10.77 12.68 -12.04
CA ILE A 359 -11.88 11.72 -12.04
C ILE A 359 -12.66 11.95 -10.75
N ASP A 360 -13.80 12.64 -10.87
CA ASP A 360 -14.60 13.11 -9.76
C ASP A 360 -15.48 11.98 -9.19
N VAL A 361 -15.04 11.38 -8.09
CA VAL A 361 -15.71 10.28 -7.37
C VAL A 361 -15.55 10.47 -5.86
N PRO A 362 -16.42 9.95 -4.99
CA PRO A 362 -16.20 9.98 -3.55
C PRO A 362 -14.84 9.39 -3.16
N VAL A 363 -14.09 10.11 -2.31
CA VAL A 363 -12.77 9.71 -1.83
C VAL A 363 -12.72 9.66 -0.30
N LEU A 364 -12.11 8.61 0.24
CA LEU A 364 -11.85 8.47 1.66
C LEU A 364 -10.34 8.31 1.85
N MET A 365 -9.68 9.22 2.57
CA MET A 365 -8.24 9.24 2.82
C MET A 365 -7.94 9.05 4.31
N LEU A 366 -7.00 8.14 4.63
CA LEU A 366 -6.61 7.83 6.00
C LEU A 366 -5.12 8.04 6.20
N THR A 367 -4.75 8.42 7.43
CA THR A 367 -3.35 8.52 7.89
C THR A 367 -3.22 8.09 9.35
N GLY A 368 -2.06 7.59 9.75
CA GLY A 368 -1.67 7.51 11.16
C GLY A 368 -1.12 8.86 11.66
N THR A 369 -1.15 9.12 12.95
CA THR A 369 -0.59 10.38 13.50
C THR A 369 0.92 10.35 13.66
N THR A 370 1.54 9.17 13.59
CA THR A 370 3.00 9.00 13.75
C THR A 370 3.63 8.29 12.54
N GLU A 371 3.15 8.61 11.34
CA GLU A 371 3.49 7.98 10.05
C GLU A 371 4.99 7.80 9.81
N PHE A 372 5.81 8.81 10.19
CA PHE A 372 7.24 8.80 9.87
C PHE A 372 8.10 8.03 10.88
N SER A 373 7.52 7.50 11.96
CA SER A 373 8.27 6.89 13.06
C SER A 373 9.17 5.73 12.62
N MET A 374 8.66 4.79 11.84
CA MET A 374 9.44 3.64 11.38
C MET A 374 10.56 4.06 10.43
N PHE A 375 10.30 5.00 9.55
CA PHE A 375 11.28 5.54 8.60
C PHE A 375 12.40 6.29 9.30
N ALA A 376 12.06 7.19 10.23
CA ALA A 376 13.05 7.93 11.00
C ALA A 376 13.86 7.01 11.91
N TYR A 377 13.20 6.08 12.62
CA TYR A 377 13.88 5.20 13.56
C TYR A 377 14.84 4.24 12.88
N GLY A 378 14.47 3.71 11.71
CA GLY A 378 15.25 2.78 10.90
C GLY A 378 16.29 3.42 9.98
N ASP A 379 16.38 4.76 9.94
CA ASP A 379 17.28 5.45 9.02
C ASP A 379 18.75 5.23 9.40
N SER A 380 19.54 4.72 8.44
CA SER A 380 20.95 4.39 8.62
C SER A 380 21.83 5.62 8.92
N TYR A 381 21.36 6.83 8.61
CA TYR A 381 22.08 8.06 8.91
C TYR A 381 22.39 8.20 10.42
N TYR A 382 21.49 7.72 11.29
CA TYR A 382 21.68 7.75 12.74
C TYR A 382 22.74 6.77 13.25
N SER A 383 23.09 5.75 12.50
CA SER A 383 24.16 4.79 12.82
C SER A 383 25.46 5.04 12.04
N GLY A 384 25.45 5.99 11.11
CA GLY A 384 26.59 6.35 10.28
C GLY A 384 27.42 7.51 10.84
N SER A 385 28.48 7.89 10.14
CA SER A 385 29.42 8.95 10.50
C SER A 385 28.78 10.35 10.64
N GLY A 386 27.59 10.57 10.06
CA GLY A 386 26.89 11.86 10.12
C GLY A 386 26.47 12.31 11.52
N MET A 387 26.25 11.34 12.43
CA MET A 387 25.87 11.57 13.84
C MET A 387 26.94 11.08 14.82
N GLU A 388 28.18 10.89 14.36
CA GLU A 388 29.30 10.47 15.19
C GLU A 388 29.59 11.51 16.27
N GLY A 389 29.83 11.04 17.51
CA GLY A 389 30.13 11.90 18.65
C GLY A 389 28.94 12.38 19.47
N LEU A 390 27.69 12.10 19.03
CA LEU A 390 26.50 12.36 19.83
C LEU A 390 26.33 11.32 20.95
N SER A 391 25.85 11.77 22.11
CA SER A 391 25.41 10.87 23.18
C SER A 391 24.15 10.10 22.77
N GLU A 392 23.85 8.98 23.47
CA GLU A 392 22.61 8.22 23.26
C GLU A 392 21.34 9.09 23.45
N GLU A 393 21.39 10.07 24.37
CA GLU A 393 20.31 11.00 24.63
C GLU A 393 20.11 11.99 23.48
N GLU A 394 21.18 12.60 22.97
CA GLU A 394 21.13 13.50 21.81
C GLU A 394 20.65 12.77 20.54
N LEU A 395 21.11 11.53 20.34
CA LEU A 395 20.68 10.71 19.22
C LEU A 395 19.18 10.37 19.30
N LEU A 396 18.68 10.04 20.50
CA LEU A 396 17.25 9.82 20.73
C LEU A 396 16.44 11.09 20.52
N ALA A 397 16.92 12.24 20.99
CA ALA A 397 16.28 13.54 20.77
C ALA A 397 16.21 13.89 19.27
N ALA A 398 17.29 13.62 18.52
CA ALA A 398 17.34 13.83 17.08
C ALA A 398 16.32 12.94 16.34
N LYS A 399 16.19 11.67 16.72
CA LYS A 399 15.16 10.76 16.18
C LYS A 399 13.75 11.25 16.50
N ASN A 400 13.49 11.64 17.75
CA ASN A 400 12.18 12.15 18.18
C ASN A 400 11.79 13.44 17.44
N PHE A 401 12.76 14.31 17.16
CA PHE A 401 12.55 15.51 16.35
C PHE A 401 12.10 15.14 14.93
N ALA A 402 12.81 14.22 14.26
CA ALA A 402 12.44 13.77 12.93
C ALA A 402 11.07 13.08 12.91
N ILE A 403 10.78 12.24 13.91
CA ILE A 403 9.49 11.56 14.05
C ILE A 403 8.37 12.60 14.20
N LYS A 404 8.52 13.57 15.11
CA LYS A 404 7.51 14.59 15.39
C LYS A 404 7.14 15.39 14.14
N TYR A 405 8.11 15.98 13.49
CA TYR A 405 7.86 16.89 12.38
C TYR A 405 7.66 16.14 11.05
N GLY A 406 8.39 15.07 10.82
CA GLY A 406 8.20 14.21 9.65
C GLY A 406 6.81 13.56 9.63
N SER A 407 6.31 13.08 10.79
CA SER A 407 4.97 12.50 10.87
C SER A 407 3.87 13.54 10.63
N ARG A 408 4.03 14.75 11.14
CA ARG A 408 3.05 15.82 10.91
C ARG A 408 2.99 16.22 9.43
N MET A 409 4.15 16.34 8.76
CA MET A 409 4.19 16.62 7.32
C MET A 409 3.63 15.45 6.52
N TYR A 410 3.98 14.22 6.88
CA TYR A 410 3.50 13.05 6.16
C TYR A 410 1.99 12.83 6.34
N GLY A 411 1.45 13.03 7.56
CA GLY A 411 0.01 12.97 7.80
C GLY A 411 -0.75 14.05 7.02
N TYR A 412 -0.25 15.27 7.01
CA TYR A 412 -0.80 16.38 6.23
C TYR A 412 -0.79 16.07 4.73
N PHE A 413 0.33 15.57 4.19
CA PHE A 413 0.46 15.11 2.81
C PHE A 413 -0.56 14.03 2.44
N ASN A 414 -0.75 13.03 3.32
CA ASN A 414 -1.63 11.90 3.06
C ASN A 414 -3.12 12.28 3.01
N THR A 415 -3.51 13.40 3.60
CA THR A 415 -4.92 13.77 3.80
C THR A 415 -5.19 15.21 3.39
N GLU A 416 -4.97 16.18 4.28
CA GLU A 416 -5.45 17.54 4.14
C GLU A 416 -4.82 18.27 2.94
N ALA A 417 -3.48 18.15 2.76
CA ALA A 417 -2.80 18.76 1.60
C ALA A 417 -3.33 18.24 0.26
N SER A 418 -3.62 16.93 0.19
CA SER A 418 -4.26 16.33 -0.99
C SER A 418 -5.70 16.83 -1.18
N ALA A 419 -6.48 16.96 -0.11
CA ALA A 419 -7.84 17.51 -0.18
C ALA A 419 -7.85 18.98 -0.60
N GLU A 420 -6.93 19.81 -0.08
CA GLU A 420 -6.77 21.20 -0.48
C GLU A 420 -6.44 21.34 -1.97
N LYS A 421 -5.55 20.49 -2.49
CA LYS A 421 -5.16 20.47 -3.92
C LYS A 421 -6.34 20.11 -4.82
N MET A 422 -7.23 19.22 -4.38
CA MET A 422 -8.43 18.82 -5.13
C MET A 422 -9.56 19.84 -5.03
N SER A 423 -9.65 20.63 -3.96
CA SER A 423 -10.84 21.39 -3.54
C SER A 423 -11.42 22.33 -4.59
N SER A 424 -10.58 22.90 -5.47
CA SER A 424 -11.01 23.85 -6.50
C SER A 424 -11.74 23.20 -7.69
N SER A 425 -11.52 21.90 -7.92
CA SER A 425 -11.95 21.19 -9.14
C SER A 425 -12.71 19.89 -8.85
N TYR A 426 -13.05 19.63 -7.59
CA TYR A 426 -13.64 18.38 -7.15
C TYR A 426 -15.00 18.61 -6.48
N GLU A 427 -16.05 17.98 -7.01
CA GLU A 427 -17.43 18.16 -6.52
C GLU A 427 -17.87 17.02 -5.57
N SER A 428 -17.32 15.82 -5.77
CA SER A 428 -17.63 14.66 -4.94
C SER A 428 -17.10 14.81 -3.51
N PRO A 429 -17.74 14.18 -2.51
CA PRO A 429 -17.31 14.32 -1.12
C PRO A 429 -15.93 13.68 -0.88
N ILE A 430 -15.10 14.39 -0.12
CA ILE A 430 -13.80 13.95 0.36
C ILE A 430 -13.92 13.72 1.86
N TYR A 431 -13.64 12.52 2.33
CA TYR A 431 -13.66 12.15 3.75
C TYR A 431 -12.25 11.91 4.26
N LEU A 432 -11.85 12.61 5.32
CA LEU A 432 -10.54 12.47 5.94
C LEU A 432 -10.62 11.72 7.26
N CYS A 433 -9.64 10.85 7.51
CA CYS A 433 -9.49 10.11 8.74
C CYS A 433 -8.05 10.15 9.26
N SER A 434 -7.92 10.34 10.56
CA SER A 434 -6.66 10.22 11.29
C SER A 434 -6.81 9.15 12.36
N VAL A 435 -5.92 8.16 12.38
CA VAL A 435 -5.86 7.14 13.43
C VAL A 435 -4.88 7.60 14.50
N ASN A 436 -5.38 7.81 15.71
CA ASN A 436 -4.59 8.25 16.87
C ASN A 436 -4.14 7.07 17.77
N TYR A 437 -4.75 5.90 17.63
CA TYR A 437 -4.37 4.71 18.40
C TYR A 437 -2.87 4.42 18.26
N GLY A 438 -2.21 4.26 19.38
CA GLY A 438 -0.75 4.06 19.43
C GLY A 438 0.06 5.34 19.62
N ASP A 439 -0.49 6.52 19.30
CA ASP A 439 0.16 7.80 19.57
C ASP A 439 0.43 7.99 21.08
N SER A 440 1.40 8.82 21.41
CA SER A 440 1.75 9.13 22.80
C SER A 440 0.59 9.76 23.60
N SER A 441 -0.37 10.36 22.94
CA SER A 441 -1.60 10.94 23.51
C SER A 441 -2.75 9.93 23.64
N SER A 442 -2.66 8.77 23.00
CA SER A 442 -3.65 7.69 23.11
C SER A 442 -3.61 7.03 24.48
N ALA A 443 -4.74 6.43 24.87
CA ALA A 443 -4.80 5.56 26.06
C ALA A 443 -3.96 4.27 25.92
N TYR A 444 -3.60 3.91 24.70
CA TYR A 444 -2.79 2.73 24.38
C TYR A 444 -1.56 3.11 23.54
N PRO A 445 -0.58 3.83 24.08
CA PRO A 445 0.58 4.26 23.32
C PRO A 445 1.45 3.05 22.92
N ILE A 446 1.92 3.07 21.68
CA ILE A 446 2.89 2.08 21.17
C ILE A 446 4.28 2.71 21.27
N PRO A 447 5.14 2.25 22.19
CA PRO A 447 6.46 2.84 22.38
C PRO A 447 7.27 2.84 21.08
N VAL A 448 7.94 3.95 20.78
CA VAL A 448 8.78 4.18 19.59
C VAL A 448 7.99 4.38 18.31
N TYR A 449 7.00 3.54 18.03
CA TYR A 449 6.31 3.54 16.73
C TYR A 449 5.09 4.45 16.69
N GLY A 450 4.39 4.61 17.82
CA GLY A 450 3.17 5.41 17.84
C GLY A 450 2.08 4.85 16.91
N SER A 451 1.27 5.72 16.36
CA SER A 451 0.31 5.41 15.29
C SER A 451 1.03 5.41 13.94
N PHE A 452 1.81 4.38 13.69
CA PHE A 452 2.80 4.26 12.62
C PHE A 452 2.18 4.01 11.25
N HIS A 453 2.99 4.11 10.21
CA HIS A 453 2.65 3.79 8.82
C HIS A 453 2.15 2.34 8.67
N GLY A 454 0.86 2.15 8.40
CA GLY A 454 0.21 0.85 8.32
C GLY A 454 -0.58 0.43 9.58
N ILE A 455 -0.72 1.30 10.58
CA ILE A 455 -1.50 1.04 11.82
C ILE A 455 -2.92 0.54 11.56
N PHE A 456 -3.51 0.90 10.43
CA PHE A 456 -4.88 0.55 10.05
C PHE A 456 -5.01 -0.76 9.24
N ILE A 457 -3.92 -1.34 8.74
CA ILE A 457 -4.00 -2.59 7.97
C ILE A 457 -4.64 -3.73 8.79
N PRO A 458 -4.23 -3.98 10.06
CA PRO A 458 -4.89 -5.00 10.89
C PRO A 458 -6.34 -4.68 11.28
N MET A 459 -6.82 -3.44 11.08
CA MET A 459 -8.25 -3.10 11.23
C MET A 459 -9.09 -3.71 10.11
N LEU A 460 -8.51 -3.89 8.93
CA LEU A 460 -9.20 -4.41 7.74
C LEU A 460 -9.32 -5.94 7.80
N SER A 461 -8.26 -6.63 8.18
CA SER A 461 -8.22 -8.08 8.31
C SER A 461 -7.17 -8.50 9.34
N THR A 462 -7.42 -9.57 10.08
CA THR A 462 -6.43 -10.15 10.99
C THR A 462 -5.36 -10.96 10.24
N GLU A 463 -5.64 -11.36 9.00
CA GLU A 463 -4.69 -12.01 8.11
C GLU A 463 -3.97 -10.95 7.26
N ASN A 464 -2.83 -10.45 7.74
CA ASN A 464 -2.00 -9.44 7.09
C ASN A 464 -0.53 -9.57 7.54
N ASN A 465 0.38 -8.81 6.94
CA ASN A 465 1.81 -8.85 7.27
C ASN A 465 2.20 -7.98 8.48
N TYR A 466 1.31 -7.15 9.03
CA TYR A 466 1.56 -6.26 10.19
C TYR A 466 1.20 -6.89 11.53
N ALA A 467 0.12 -7.67 11.59
CA ALA A 467 -0.36 -8.28 12.83
C ALA A 467 0.72 -9.11 13.57
N PRO A 468 1.58 -9.88 12.89
CA PRO A 468 2.64 -10.64 13.57
C PRO A 468 3.73 -9.78 14.21
N MET A 469 3.89 -8.52 13.78
CA MET A 469 4.93 -7.63 14.31
C MET A 469 4.65 -7.17 15.74
N LEU A 470 3.38 -6.88 16.05
CA LEU A 470 2.93 -6.33 17.33
C LEU A 470 1.62 -7.02 17.78
N PRO A 471 1.63 -8.36 17.98
CA PRO A 471 0.40 -9.12 18.21
C PRO A 471 -0.34 -8.67 19.48
N ASP A 472 0.36 -8.31 20.55
CA ASP A 472 -0.24 -7.83 21.79
C ASP A 472 -0.98 -6.49 21.61
N THR A 473 -0.56 -5.68 20.64
CA THR A 473 -1.18 -4.40 20.30
C THR A 473 -2.48 -4.58 19.55
N PHE A 474 -2.47 -5.39 18.50
CA PHE A 474 -3.60 -5.55 17.59
C PHE A 474 -4.69 -6.47 18.13
N ASN A 475 -4.39 -7.26 19.17
CA ASN A 475 -5.37 -8.07 19.90
C ASN A 475 -6.01 -7.35 21.11
N GLN A 476 -5.67 -6.08 21.37
CA GLN A 476 -6.32 -5.30 22.42
C GLN A 476 -7.81 -5.09 22.11
N PRO A 477 -8.72 -5.27 23.08
CA PRO A 477 -10.15 -5.12 22.84
C PRO A 477 -10.55 -3.79 22.21
N GLY A 478 -9.91 -2.69 22.63
CA GLY A 478 -10.17 -1.36 22.07
C GLY A 478 -9.74 -1.24 20.60
N TYR A 479 -8.62 -1.84 20.20
CA TYR A 479 -8.18 -1.88 18.81
C TYR A 479 -9.14 -2.71 17.95
N VAL A 480 -9.55 -3.88 18.43
CA VAL A 480 -10.51 -4.75 17.72
C VAL A 480 -11.86 -4.05 17.55
N ASP A 481 -12.34 -3.35 18.58
CA ASP A 481 -13.57 -2.57 18.51
C ASP A 481 -13.46 -1.40 17.53
N MET A 482 -12.31 -0.71 17.50
CA MET A 482 -12.02 0.35 16.53
C MET A 482 -11.97 -0.20 15.09
N GLY A 483 -11.37 -1.37 14.87
CA GLY A 483 -11.40 -2.05 13.58
C GLY A 483 -12.82 -2.38 13.12
N ASN A 484 -13.65 -2.93 14.01
CA ASN A 484 -15.05 -3.23 13.71
C ASN A 484 -15.87 -1.96 13.40
N LEU A 485 -15.62 -0.87 14.13
CA LEU A 485 -16.24 0.43 13.86
C LEU A 485 -15.83 0.96 12.48
N PHE A 486 -14.53 0.93 12.17
CA PHE A 486 -14.04 1.38 10.87
C PHE A 486 -14.62 0.54 9.71
N LEU A 487 -14.71 -0.78 9.88
CA LEU A 487 -15.32 -1.66 8.87
C LEU A 487 -16.80 -1.33 8.62
N GLN A 488 -17.53 -0.80 9.61
CA GLN A 488 -18.90 -0.33 9.38
C GLN A 488 -18.93 0.93 8.52
N TYR A 489 -18.07 1.92 8.79
CA TYR A 489 -17.93 3.10 7.93
C TYR A 489 -17.50 2.72 6.51
N LEU A 490 -16.51 1.84 6.39
CA LEU A 490 -16.03 1.35 5.10
C LEU A 490 -17.13 0.64 4.32
N LYS A 491 -17.91 -0.23 4.96
CA LYS A 491 -19.05 -0.90 4.33
C LYS A 491 -20.04 0.12 3.74
N ASN A 492 -20.47 1.12 4.52
CA ASN A 492 -21.38 2.14 4.05
C ASN A 492 -20.79 2.89 2.85
N PHE A 493 -19.52 3.31 2.94
CA PHE A 493 -18.83 3.99 1.85
C PHE A 493 -18.75 3.14 0.57
N LEU A 494 -18.42 1.86 0.67
CA LEU A 494 -18.37 0.93 -0.47
C LEU A 494 -19.73 0.81 -1.18
N TYR A 495 -20.81 0.82 -0.42
CA TYR A 495 -22.17 0.72 -0.97
C TYR A 495 -22.68 2.02 -1.57
N THR A 496 -22.40 3.17 -0.95
CA THR A 496 -23.09 4.42 -1.24
C THR A 496 -22.19 5.60 -1.60
N GLY A 497 -20.88 5.53 -1.30
CA GLY A 497 -19.96 6.67 -1.36
C GLY A 497 -20.02 7.58 -0.12
N ASP A 498 -20.86 7.23 0.87
CA ASP A 498 -21.01 7.94 2.14
C ASP A 498 -20.71 6.96 3.29
N PRO A 499 -19.73 7.23 4.19
CA PRO A 499 -19.39 6.35 5.30
C PRO A 499 -20.45 6.32 6.40
N ASN A 500 -21.37 7.29 6.45
CA ASN A 500 -22.33 7.45 7.53
C ASN A 500 -23.37 6.34 7.60
N GLY A 501 -23.87 6.06 8.82
CA GLY A 501 -24.89 5.06 9.07
C GLY A 501 -25.51 5.19 10.44
N GLN A 502 -26.59 4.43 10.67
CA GLN A 502 -27.30 4.48 11.93
C GLN A 502 -26.42 4.05 13.10
N GLY A 503 -26.35 4.88 14.14
CA GLY A 503 -25.60 4.60 15.37
C GLY A 503 -24.10 4.87 15.28
N LEU A 504 -23.60 5.39 14.15
CA LEU A 504 -22.24 5.84 13.99
C LEU A 504 -22.11 7.32 14.31
N GLU A 505 -20.93 7.75 14.79
CA GLU A 505 -20.59 9.17 14.87
C GLU A 505 -20.59 9.77 13.46
N ALA A 506 -21.13 10.98 13.30
CA ALA A 506 -21.27 11.59 11.99
C ALA A 506 -19.90 11.96 11.41
N TRP A 507 -19.58 11.40 10.26
CA TRP A 507 -18.36 11.71 9.51
C TRP A 507 -18.70 12.74 8.42
N SER A 508 -18.40 14.00 8.68
CA SER A 508 -18.64 15.08 7.72
C SER A 508 -17.58 15.07 6.62
N PRO A 509 -17.95 15.36 5.36
CA PRO A 509 -16.98 15.62 4.32
C PRO A 509 -16.06 16.80 4.72
N TRP A 510 -14.83 16.73 4.28
CA TRP A 510 -13.88 17.83 4.45
C TRP A 510 -14.24 19.04 3.57
N ASP A 511 -14.02 20.21 4.06
CA ASP A 511 -14.07 21.47 3.31
C ASP A 511 -13.05 22.49 3.90
N GLU A 512 -12.63 23.46 3.08
CA GLU A 512 -11.61 24.45 3.42
C GLU A 512 -11.98 25.39 4.60
N LYS A 513 -13.23 25.42 5.02
CA LYS A 513 -13.68 26.29 6.13
C LYS A 513 -13.63 25.55 7.46
N THR A 514 -14.02 24.32 7.45
CA THR A 514 -14.22 23.51 8.66
C THR A 514 -13.03 22.59 8.95
N HIS A 515 -12.31 22.13 7.94
CA HIS A 515 -11.20 21.18 8.04
C HIS A 515 -11.56 19.93 8.87
N LEU A 516 -12.79 19.41 8.69
CA LEU A 516 -13.29 18.29 9.49
C LEU A 516 -12.63 16.98 9.10
N THR A 517 -12.09 16.30 10.10
CA THR A 517 -11.43 15.00 9.97
C THR A 517 -11.97 14.07 11.04
N MET A 518 -12.31 12.84 10.67
CA MET A 518 -12.64 11.78 11.63
C MET A 518 -11.37 11.34 12.34
N VAL A 519 -11.34 11.38 13.67
CA VAL A 519 -10.25 10.88 14.48
C VAL A 519 -10.69 9.60 15.16
N LEU A 520 -9.96 8.52 14.89
CA LEU A 520 -10.20 7.20 15.48
C LEU A 520 -9.14 6.91 16.54
N ASP A 521 -9.58 6.44 17.71
CA ASP A 521 -8.74 6.01 18.83
C ASP A 521 -9.47 4.91 19.61
N ALA A 522 -8.90 4.48 20.74
CA ALA A 522 -9.56 3.57 21.66
C ALA A 522 -9.26 3.96 23.12
N ALA A 523 -10.23 3.76 24.01
CA ALA A 523 -10.06 3.88 25.46
C ALA A 523 -10.95 2.87 26.17
N GLU A 524 -10.51 2.39 27.33
CA GLU A 524 -11.27 1.47 28.18
C GLU A 524 -11.82 0.23 27.42
N GLY A 525 -11.07 -0.25 26.43
CA GLY A 525 -11.44 -1.41 25.61
C GLY A 525 -12.49 -1.13 24.53
N LYS A 526 -12.80 0.15 24.25
CA LYS A 526 -13.77 0.57 23.24
C LYS A 526 -13.18 1.53 22.23
N ALA A 527 -13.72 1.51 21.03
CA ALA A 527 -13.45 2.51 20.00
C ALA A 527 -13.90 3.91 20.44
N LEU A 528 -13.13 4.90 20.02
CA LEU A 528 -13.49 6.31 20.06
C LEU A 528 -13.49 6.84 18.63
N ALA A 529 -14.51 7.59 18.26
CA ALA A 529 -14.62 8.28 17.01
C ALA A 529 -15.11 9.70 17.26
N GLU A 530 -14.39 10.69 16.73
CA GLU A 530 -14.72 12.09 16.86
C GLU A 530 -14.44 12.81 15.55
N CYS A 531 -15.44 13.43 14.94
CA CYS A 531 -15.26 14.29 13.78
C CYS A 531 -14.96 15.70 14.25
N LYS A 532 -13.71 16.17 14.08
CA LYS A 532 -13.26 17.46 14.56
C LYS A 532 -12.38 18.21 13.55
N SER A 533 -12.27 19.51 13.73
CA SER A 533 -11.38 20.34 12.91
C SER A 533 -9.92 20.03 13.20
N VAL A 534 -9.18 19.63 12.15
CA VAL A 534 -7.72 19.43 12.20
C VAL A 534 -7.11 20.36 11.16
N LYS A 535 -6.66 21.52 11.62
CA LYS A 535 -6.07 22.52 10.73
C LYS A 535 -4.56 22.63 10.94
N THR A 536 -3.81 22.37 9.87
CA THR A 536 -2.37 22.55 9.84
C THR A 536 -1.92 23.00 8.43
N SER A 537 -0.63 23.22 8.24
CA SER A 537 -0.03 23.44 6.93
C SER A 537 1.47 23.17 7.00
N TYR A 538 2.12 22.96 5.85
CA TYR A 538 3.59 22.85 5.80
C TYR A 538 4.27 24.07 6.45
N GLY A 539 3.76 25.29 6.18
CA GLY A 539 4.30 26.51 6.79
C GLY A 539 4.26 26.49 8.31
N VAL A 540 3.11 26.17 8.90
CA VAL A 540 2.93 26.06 10.36
C VAL A 540 3.85 25.00 10.96
N ILE A 541 3.93 23.81 10.33
CA ILE A 541 4.78 22.73 10.82
C ILE A 541 6.26 23.13 10.79
N MET A 542 6.72 23.76 9.71
CA MET A 542 8.11 24.18 9.56
C MET A 542 8.47 25.36 10.47
N ASP A 543 7.56 26.29 10.70
CA ASP A 543 7.80 27.40 11.63
C ASP A 543 7.93 26.91 13.08
N GLU A 544 7.11 25.93 13.50
CA GLU A 544 7.27 25.28 14.79
C GLU A 544 8.56 24.45 14.87
N MET A 545 8.94 23.79 13.77
CA MET A 545 10.19 23.04 13.67
C MET A 545 11.41 23.95 13.84
N ASP A 546 11.39 25.14 13.24
CA ASP A 546 12.48 26.11 13.38
C ASP A 546 12.63 26.60 14.82
N GLN A 547 11.50 26.82 15.53
CA GLN A 547 11.45 27.28 16.91
C GLN A 547 11.72 26.18 17.96
N ASP A 548 11.74 24.91 17.56
CA ASP A 548 11.98 23.78 18.47
C ASP A 548 13.43 23.81 18.98
N GLU A 549 13.61 23.88 20.30
CA GLU A 549 14.91 23.90 20.99
C GLU A 549 15.26 22.57 21.67
N THR A 550 14.52 21.48 21.35
CA THR A 550 14.78 20.15 21.94
C THR A 550 16.10 19.54 21.49
N ILE A 551 16.63 20.00 20.36
CA ILE A 551 17.95 19.64 19.82
C ILE A 551 18.73 20.90 19.41
N SER A 552 20.05 20.79 19.37
CA SER A 552 20.88 21.91 18.92
C SER A 552 20.62 22.27 17.46
N LYS A 553 20.90 23.53 17.09
CA LYS A 553 20.78 23.99 15.71
C LYS A 553 21.56 23.11 14.72
N GLU A 554 22.78 22.72 15.09
CA GLU A 554 23.63 21.86 14.24
C GLU A 554 23.02 20.48 14.01
N ILE A 555 22.46 19.85 15.06
CA ILE A 555 21.78 18.55 14.93
C ILE A 555 20.52 18.70 14.09
N LYS A 556 19.76 19.80 14.28
CA LYS A 556 18.55 20.10 13.50
C LYS A 556 18.87 20.19 12.00
N GLU A 557 19.86 20.98 11.62
CA GLU A 557 20.29 21.12 10.22
C GLU A 557 20.70 19.76 9.60
N LYS A 558 21.45 18.95 10.35
CA LYS A 558 21.83 17.60 9.90
C LYS A 558 20.62 16.67 9.70
N VAL A 559 19.65 16.68 10.61
CA VAL A 559 18.43 15.85 10.52
C VAL A 559 17.58 16.28 9.34
N ILE A 560 17.37 17.58 9.15
CA ILE A 560 16.58 18.11 8.02
C ILE A 560 17.23 17.73 6.70
N ALA A 561 18.54 17.98 6.55
CA ALA A 561 19.25 17.77 5.28
C ALA A 561 19.52 16.29 4.93
N ASN A 562 19.44 15.35 5.90
CA ASN A 562 19.86 13.97 5.66
C ASN A 562 18.85 12.90 6.06
N VAL A 563 17.82 13.24 6.85
CA VAL A 563 16.80 12.28 7.28
C VAL A 563 15.43 12.64 6.74
N MET A 564 15.05 13.93 6.82
CA MET A 564 13.72 14.39 6.46
C MET A 564 13.58 14.79 4.98
N ASN A 565 14.71 15.08 4.31
CA ASN A 565 14.76 15.50 2.91
C ASN A 565 14.42 14.40 1.91
N GLY A 566 14.01 14.79 0.71
CA GLY A 566 13.81 13.90 -0.43
C GLY A 566 12.71 12.86 -0.23
N ARG A 567 11.75 13.11 0.67
CA ARG A 567 10.59 12.24 0.92
C ARG A 567 9.42 12.65 0.04
N TRP A 568 8.45 11.78 -0.15
CA TRP A 568 7.23 12.09 -0.91
C TRP A 568 6.51 13.33 -0.37
N PHE A 569 6.57 13.56 0.94
CA PHE A 569 5.90 14.64 1.65
C PHE A 569 6.81 15.85 1.93
N SER A 570 8.06 15.84 1.45
CA SER A 570 9.05 16.86 1.85
C SER A 570 9.31 17.94 0.81
N GLY A 571 8.55 18.03 -0.27
CA GLY A 571 8.77 19.01 -1.34
C GLY A 571 8.91 20.45 -0.82
N HIS A 572 7.97 20.89 0.01
CA HIS A 572 8.02 22.21 0.66
C HIS A 572 9.20 22.38 1.63
N LEU A 573 9.56 21.33 2.38
CA LEU A 573 10.75 21.33 3.25
C LEU A 573 12.01 21.42 2.41
N ASP A 574 12.12 20.63 1.35
CA ASP A 574 13.28 20.62 0.47
C ASP A 574 13.47 21.98 -0.23
N GLN A 575 12.38 22.62 -0.64
CA GLN A 575 12.42 23.97 -1.18
C GLN A 575 12.90 25.00 -0.12
N ARG A 576 12.37 24.96 1.11
CA ARG A 576 12.72 25.91 2.20
C ARG A 576 14.18 25.81 2.63
N TYR A 577 14.74 24.58 2.64
CA TYR A 577 16.11 24.33 3.10
C TYR A 577 17.10 24.04 1.96
N GLU A 578 16.71 24.28 0.71
CA GLU A 578 17.54 24.11 -0.49
C GLU A 578 18.11 22.68 -0.63
N ASN A 579 17.34 21.68 -0.21
CA ASN A 579 17.71 20.27 -0.37
C ASN A 579 17.41 19.79 -1.81
N LYS A 580 18.15 18.76 -2.25
CA LYS A 580 17.83 18.09 -3.52
C LYS A 580 16.61 17.21 -3.33
N SER A 581 15.62 17.35 -4.21
CA SER A 581 14.43 16.50 -4.26
C SER A 581 14.25 15.88 -5.63
N LEU A 582 13.70 14.67 -5.64
CA LEU A 582 13.23 13.98 -6.85
C LEU A 582 11.72 14.25 -7.07
N TRP A 583 11.01 14.57 -5.99
CA TRP A 583 9.56 14.64 -5.94
C TRP A 583 9.06 16.06 -6.20
N VAL A 584 8.00 16.14 -6.97
CA VAL A 584 7.29 17.37 -7.31
C VAL A 584 5.86 17.23 -6.79
N ASP A 585 5.43 18.23 -6.00
CA ASP A 585 4.08 18.26 -5.43
C ASP A 585 3.05 18.72 -6.46
#